data_12d2d3864f5660987e19a6a0f58a4d9d
#
_entry.id   12d2d3864f5660987e19a6a0f58a4d9d
#
_cell.length_a   1.000
_cell.length_b   1.000
_cell.length_c   1.000
_cell.angle_alpha   90.00
_cell.angle_beta   90.00
_cell.angle_gamma   90.00
#
_symmetry.space_group_name_H-M   'P 1'
#
loop_
_entity.id
_entity.type
_entity.pdbx_description
1 polymer ?
#
loop_
_entity_poly.entity_id
_entity_poly.type
_entity_poly.pdbx_seq_one_letter_code
_entity_poly.pdbx_strand_id
1 'polypeptide(L)'
;MLFRSSFDGLHETEKEVFLHIACFFNMKETYYVEKILDCLGLYPRIGLRVLIERSLLKEFKNKCKMHELLQTMGQSIVRKEHPQEPGRWSRLWIYNDIHNVLVKNSVRDHL
;
A
#
# COMPACT_ATOMS: atom_id res chain seq x y z
N MET A 1 -10.66 -18.82 4.88
CA MET A 1 -10.71 -18.12 3.59
C MET A 1 -9.36 -18.12 2.90
N LEU A 2 -9.36 -18.35 1.62
CA LEU A 2 -8.15 -18.47 0.82
C LEU A 2 -7.29 -17.22 0.86
N PHE A 3 -7.92 -16.03 0.85
CA PHE A 3 -7.20 -14.78 0.81
C PHE A 3 -6.40 -14.52 2.09
N ARG A 4 -6.98 -14.87 3.25
CA ARG A 4 -6.27 -14.67 4.52
C ARG A 4 -5.04 -15.55 4.61
N SER A 5 -5.15 -16.80 4.15
CA SER A 5 -4.01 -17.71 4.14
C SER A 5 -2.89 -17.18 3.24
N SER A 6 -3.25 -16.64 2.08
CA SER A 6 -2.25 -16.05 1.17
C SER A 6 -1.55 -14.86 1.83
N PHE A 7 -2.31 -14.02 2.53
CA PHE A 7 -1.73 -12.89 3.25
C PHE A 7 -0.79 -13.36 4.36
N ASP A 8 -1.23 -14.33 5.14
CA ASP A 8 -0.45 -14.82 6.28
C ASP A 8 0.87 -15.44 5.84
N GLY A 9 0.96 -15.94 4.62
CA GLY A 9 2.19 -16.50 4.08
C GLY A 9 3.19 -15.47 3.55
N LEU A 10 2.86 -14.19 3.55
CA LEU A 10 3.76 -13.14 3.08
C LEU A 10 4.83 -12.81 4.11
N HIS A 11 5.98 -12.30 3.65
CA HIS A 11 6.98 -11.71 4.54
C HIS A 11 6.44 -10.39 5.12
N GLU A 12 7.04 -9.94 6.21
CA GLU A 12 6.56 -8.72 6.89
C GLU A 12 6.54 -7.50 5.99
N THR A 13 7.58 -7.30 5.17
CA THR A 13 7.61 -6.17 4.25
C THR A 13 6.53 -6.29 3.18
N GLU A 14 6.28 -7.50 2.70
CA GLU A 14 5.23 -7.75 1.71
C GLU A 14 3.85 -7.49 2.30
N LYS A 15 3.64 -7.87 3.55
CA LYS A 15 2.39 -7.57 4.25
C LYS A 15 2.18 -6.06 4.35
N GLU A 16 3.23 -5.32 4.68
CA GLU A 16 3.13 -3.87 4.77
C GLU A 16 2.79 -3.25 3.41
N VAL A 17 3.42 -3.71 2.34
CA VAL A 17 3.10 -3.23 0.99
C VAL A 17 1.62 -3.49 0.69
N PHE A 18 1.14 -4.70 0.97
CA PHE A 18 -0.26 -5.06 0.76
C PHE A 18 -1.19 -4.12 1.54
N LEU A 19 -0.90 -3.88 2.81
CA LEU A 19 -1.74 -3.05 3.66
C LEU A 19 -1.77 -1.59 3.20
N HIS A 20 -0.63 -1.06 2.76
CA HIS A 20 -0.59 0.29 2.23
C HIS A 20 -1.45 0.42 0.97
N ILE A 21 -1.36 -0.55 0.07
CA ILE A 21 -2.17 -0.51 -1.15
C ILE A 21 -3.65 -0.61 -0.82
N ALA A 22 -4.01 -1.52 0.08
CA ALA A 22 -5.42 -1.70 0.46
C ALA A 22 -6.03 -0.43 1.05
N CYS A 23 -5.24 0.30 1.85
CA CYS A 23 -5.75 1.47 2.56
C CYS A 23 -5.67 2.76 1.73
N PHE A 24 -4.63 2.91 0.88
CA PHE A 24 -4.36 4.22 0.29
C PHE A 24 -4.13 4.22 -1.22
N PHE A 25 -3.73 3.10 -1.81
CA PHE A 25 -3.17 3.12 -3.17
C PHE A 25 -3.91 2.27 -4.17
N ASN A 26 -5.07 1.74 -3.83
CA ASN A 26 -5.85 0.99 -4.81
C ASN A 26 -6.23 1.92 -5.96
N MET A 27 -5.98 1.50 -7.19
CA MET A 27 -6.22 2.26 -8.41
C MET A 27 -5.26 3.46 -8.61
N LYS A 28 -4.18 3.54 -7.85
CA LYS A 28 -3.15 4.56 -8.05
C LYS A 28 -2.07 4.03 -9.00
N GLU A 29 -1.37 4.97 -9.65
CA GLU A 29 -0.30 4.61 -10.58
C GLU A 29 0.82 3.84 -9.87
N THR A 30 1.27 2.76 -10.48
CA THR A 30 2.31 1.90 -9.92
C THR A 30 3.58 2.68 -9.60
N TYR A 31 3.99 3.56 -10.51
CA TYR A 31 5.20 4.37 -10.31
C TYR A 31 5.11 5.24 -9.06
N TYR A 32 3.96 5.87 -8.85
CA TYR A 32 3.72 6.70 -7.67
C TYR A 32 3.76 5.86 -6.40
N VAL A 33 3.10 4.70 -6.43
CA VAL A 33 3.09 3.78 -5.29
C VAL A 33 4.50 3.32 -4.95
N GLU A 34 5.29 2.95 -5.96
CA GLU A 34 6.67 2.53 -5.75
C GLU A 34 7.50 3.64 -5.09
N LYS A 35 7.34 4.87 -5.52
CA LYS A 35 8.09 5.98 -4.94
C LYS A 35 7.79 6.16 -3.45
N ILE A 36 6.51 6.13 -3.10
CA ILE A 36 6.13 6.31 -1.70
C ILE A 36 6.62 5.14 -0.84
N LEU A 37 6.44 3.93 -1.32
CA LEU A 37 6.88 2.74 -0.57
C LEU A 37 8.40 2.66 -0.46
N ASP A 38 9.14 3.13 -1.48
CA ASP A 38 10.59 3.25 -1.38
C ASP A 38 10.99 4.22 -0.26
N CYS A 39 10.29 5.33 -0.14
CA CYS A 39 10.55 6.28 0.94
C CYS A 39 10.35 5.66 2.32
N LEU A 40 9.48 4.66 2.40
CA LEU A 40 9.24 3.93 3.65
C LEU A 40 10.21 2.77 3.87
N GLY A 41 11.09 2.50 2.91
CA GLY A 41 12.04 1.39 3.02
C GLY A 41 11.42 0.02 2.87
N LEU A 42 10.34 -0.09 2.10
CA LEU A 42 9.58 -1.33 2.02
C LEU A 42 9.88 -2.19 0.78
N TYR A 43 10.86 -1.81 -0.03
CA TYR A 43 11.26 -2.58 -1.21
C TYR A 43 10.08 -2.95 -2.11
N PRO A 44 9.34 -1.95 -2.64
CA PRO A 44 8.07 -2.21 -3.32
C PRO A 44 8.17 -3.06 -4.57
N ARG A 45 9.30 -3.02 -5.29
CA ARG A 45 9.42 -3.79 -6.53
C ARG A 45 9.30 -5.28 -6.27
N ILE A 46 9.96 -5.76 -5.22
CA ILE A 46 9.88 -7.16 -4.83
C ILE A 46 8.49 -7.48 -4.30
N GLY A 47 7.97 -6.61 -3.41
CA GLY A 47 6.66 -6.81 -2.81
C GLY A 47 5.55 -6.85 -3.83
N LEU A 48 5.54 -5.90 -4.77
CA LEU A 48 4.52 -5.86 -5.81
C LEU A 48 4.55 -7.10 -6.68
N ARG A 49 5.76 -7.56 -7.04
CA ARG A 49 5.89 -8.78 -7.85
C ARG A 49 5.31 -9.99 -7.13
N VAL A 50 5.64 -10.15 -5.84
CA VAL A 50 5.12 -11.27 -5.06
C VAL A 50 3.60 -11.21 -4.97
N LEU A 51 3.04 -10.02 -4.72
CA LEU A 51 1.59 -9.87 -4.63
C LEU A 51 0.91 -10.22 -5.95
N ILE A 52 1.51 -9.81 -7.06
CA ILE A 52 0.96 -10.14 -8.39
C ILE A 52 1.04 -11.64 -8.65
N GLU A 53 2.18 -12.26 -8.35
CA GLU A 53 2.36 -13.70 -8.54
C GLU A 53 1.36 -14.52 -7.71
N ARG A 54 1.01 -14.04 -6.54
CA ARG A 54 0.04 -14.72 -5.66
C ARG A 54 -1.41 -14.30 -5.93
N SER A 55 -1.64 -13.54 -6.97
CA SER A 55 -2.97 -13.06 -7.37
C SER A 55 -3.64 -12.18 -6.31
N LEU A 56 -2.83 -11.55 -5.46
CA LEU A 56 -3.33 -10.60 -4.46
C LEU A 56 -3.41 -9.17 -5.01
N LEU A 57 -2.78 -8.93 -6.15
CA LEU A 57 -2.74 -7.63 -6.78
C LEU A 57 -2.68 -7.81 -8.29
N LYS A 58 -3.25 -6.88 -9.03
CA LYS A 58 -3.13 -6.83 -10.47
C LYS A 58 -2.60 -5.47 -10.88
N GLU A 59 -1.87 -5.42 -12.00
CA GLU A 59 -1.50 -4.17 -12.62
C GLU A 59 -2.32 -4.00 -13.89
N PHE A 60 -3.03 -2.89 -13.99
CA PHE A 60 -3.88 -2.60 -15.12
C PHE A 60 -3.70 -1.15 -15.53
N LYS A 61 -3.28 -0.92 -16.76
CA LYS A 61 -3.03 0.43 -17.30
C LYS A 61 -2.08 1.23 -16.40
N ASN A 62 -1.02 0.57 -15.93
CA ASN A 62 0.00 1.15 -15.05
C ASN A 62 -0.52 1.55 -13.67
N LYS A 63 -1.64 0.98 -13.25
CA LYS A 63 -2.20 1.21 -11.92
C LYS A 63 -2.26 -0.09 -11.13
N CYS A 64 -2.04 0.04 -9.83
CA CYS A 64 -2.22 -1.08 -8.90
C CYS A 64 -3.70 -1.29 -8.65
N LYS A 65 -4.21 -2.48 -8.92
CA LYS A 65 -5.61 -2.78 -8.72
C LYS A 65 -5.74 -3.96 -7.77
N MET A 66 -6.45 -3.75 -6.67
CA MET A 66 -6.70 -4.77 -5.67
C MET A 66 -8.19 -5.09 -5.65
N HIS A 67 -8.51 -6.39 -5.61
CA HIS A 67 -9.91 -6.83 -5.52
C HIS A 67 -10.56 -6.24 -4.27
N GLU A 68 -11.83 -5.89 -4.38
CA GLU A 68 -12.58 -5.25 -3.29
C GLU A 68 -12.54 -6.05 -1.99
N LEU A 69 -12.67 -7.37 -2.07
CA LEU A 69 -12.62 -8.20 -0.88
C LEU A 69 -11.24 -8.19 -0.21
N LEU A 70 -10.18 -8.15 -1.01
CA LEU A 70 -8.82 -8.05 -0.48
C LEU A 70 -8.59 -6.69 0.15
N GLN A 71 -9.09 -5.64 -0.48
CA GLN A 71 -9.00 -4.29 0.05
C GLN A 71 -9.70 -4.19 1.42
N THR A 72 -10.91 -4.72 1.51
CA THR A 72 -11.67 -4.75 2.76
C THR A 72 -10.93 -5.53 3.85
N MET A 73 -10.35 -6.66 3.48
CA MET A 73 -9.56 -7.45 4.44
C MET A 73 -8.37 -6.66 4.96
N GLY A 74 -7.62 -6.02 4.06
CA GLY A 74 -6.46 -5.21 4.46
C GLY A 74 -6.84 -4.06 5.38
N GLN A 75 -7.91 -3.34 5.05
CA GLN A 75 -8.39 -2.26 5.88
C GLN A 75 -8.84 -2.76 7.26
N SER A 76 -9.47 -3.92 7.30
CA SER A 76 -9.88 -4.54 8.57
C SER A 76 -8.67 -4.89 9.44
N ILE A 77 -7.60 -5.40 8.85
CA ILE A 77 -6.39 -5.72 9.58
C ILE A 77 -5.78 -4.47 10.21
N VAL A 78 -5.67 -3.40 9.44
CA VAL A 78 -5.13 -2.13 9.95
C VAL A 78 -6.02 -1.57 11.06
N ARG A 79 -7.33 -1.65 10.89
CA ARG A 79 -8.27 -1.16 11.89
C ARG A 79 -8.11 -1.90 13.22
N LYS A 80 -7.84 -3.20 13.17
CA LYS A 80 -7.63 -4.01 14.37
C LYS A 80 -6.34 -3.64 15.11
N GLU A 81 -5.34 -3.12 14.39
CA GLU A 81 -4.11 -2.65 15.03
C GLU A 81 -4.36 -1.40 15.87
N HIS A 82 -5.35 -0.58 15.50
CA HIS A 82 -5.65 0.68 16.16
C HIS A 82 -7.16 0.82 16.37
N PRO A 83 -7.77 -0.05 17.17
CA PRO A 83 -9.24 -0.09 17.27
C PRO A 83 -9.86 1.13 17.90
N GLN A 84 -9.13 1.84 18.77
CA GLN A 84 -9.66 2.98 19.50
C GLN A 84 -9.39 4.33 18.84
N GLU A 85 -8.47 4.37 17.88
CA GLU A 85 -8.06 5.62 17.25
C GLU A 85 -7.85 5.43 15.75
N PRO A 86 -8.89 5.07 15.00
CA PRO A 86 -8.72 4.77 13.58
C PRO A 86 -8.20 5.95 12.76
N GLY A 87 -8.46 7.18 13.20
CA GLY A 87 -7.97 8.37 12.52
C GLY A 87 -6.48 8.64 12.72
N ARG A 88 -5.85 7.89 13.63
CA ARG A 88 -4.44 8.07 13.97
C ARG A 88 -3.60 6.85 13.62
N TRP A 89 -4.01 6.09 12.61
CA TRP A 89 -3.22 4.96 12.17
C TRP A 89 -1.85 5.43 11.73
N SER A 90 -0.80 4.76 12.17
CA SER A 90 0.57 5.15 11.85
C SER A 90 0.82 5.21 10.34
N ARG A 91 0.23 4.28 9.59
CA ARG A 91 0.36 4.26 8.13
C ARG A 91 -0.25 5.51 7.50
N LEU A 92 -1.40 5.97 8.02
CA LEU A 92 -2.06 7.16 7.52
C LEU A 92 -1.19 8.41 7.72
N TRP A 93 -0.61 8.57 8.91
CA TRP A 93 0.28 9.70 9.20
C TRP A 93 1.50 9.70 8.29
N ILE A 94 2.15 8.54 8.15
CA ILE A 94 3.34 8.42 7.30
C ILE A 94 2.99 8.73 5.87
N TYR A 95 1.86 8.23 5.38
CA TYR A 95 1.41 8.52 4.02
C TYR A 95 1.23 10.01 3.80
N ASN A 96 0.55 10.70 4.71
CA ASN A 96 0.29 12.12 4.58
C ASN A 96 1.58 12.93 4.55
N ASP A 97 2.54 12.61 5.41
CA ASP A 97 3.84 13.27 5.45
C ASP A 97 4.60 13.12 4.14
N ILE A 98 4.68 11.90 3.64
CA ILE A 98 5.40 11.62 2.39
C ILE A 98 4.70 12.28 1.22
N HIS A 99 3.37 12.21 1.18
CA HIS A 99 2.61 12.85 0.11
C HIS A 99 2.89 14.35 0.05
N ASN A 100 2.88 15.02 1.21
CA ASN A 100 3.15 16.44 1.28
C ASN A 100 4.56 16.77 0.79
N VAL A 101 5.55 15.97 1.17
CA VAL A 101 6.93 16.19 0.70
C VAL A 101 7.02 16.04 -0.81
N LEU A 102 6.41 15.00 -1.37
CA LEU A 102 6.45 14.76 -2.82
C LEU A 102 5.74 15.87 -3.60
N VAL A 103 4.63 16.36 -3.10
CA VAL A 103 3.90 17.45 -3.74
C VAL A 103 4.75 18.72 -3.72
N LYS A 104 5.38 19.06 -2.61
CA LYS A 104 6.25 20.23 -2.50
C LYS A 104 7.44 20.14 -3.45
N ASN A 105 8.07 18.97 -3.52
CA ASN A 105 9.20 18.77 -4.42
C ASN A 105 8.79 18.90 -5.87
N SER A 106 7.63 18.38 -6.21
CA SER A 106 7.09 18.47 -7.56
C SER A 106 6.84 19.92 -7.96
N VAL A 107 6.30 20.72 -7.06
CA VAL A 107 6.06 22.15 -7.29
C VAL A 107 7.38 22.88 -7.49
N ARG A 108 8.39 22.56 -6.67
CA ARG A 108 9.71 23.18 -6.80
C ARG A 108 10.36 22.87 -8.14
N ASP A 109 10.17 21.65 -8.63
CA ASP A 109 10.77 21.22 -9.89
C ASP A 109 10.20 21.98 -11.08
N HIS A 110 9.01 22.53 -10.94
CA HIS A 110 8.36 23.31 -11.98
C HIS A 110 8.66 24.81 -11.92
N LEU A 111 9.35 25.23 -10.89
CA LEU A 111 9.75 26.62 -10.76
C LEU A 111 11.14 26.85 -11.35
#